data_c80fee1273506b61f2c78f1381f305e2
#
_entry.id   c80fee1273506b61f2c78f1381f305e2
#
_cell.length_a   1.000
_cell.length_b   1.000
_cell.length_c   1.000
_cell.angle_alpha   90.00
_cell.angle_beta   90.00
_cell.angle_gamma   90.00
#
_symmetry.space_group_name_H-M   'P 1'
#
loop_
_entity.id
_entity.type
_entity.pdbx_description
1 polymer ?
#
loop_
_entity_poly.entity_id
_entity_poly.type
_entity_poly.pdbx_seq_one_letter_code
_entity_poly.pdbx_strand_id
1 'polypeptide(L)'
;MKKIFLIATAGLMLANCDMDINDNPNYPSGSDITPSLQFPAAINAVATAYGDALFNDAGFFVQYFDQRPEANQYNTLAELDIDETTDLFNRSYRLFYAGALQDLQEVAQKTDNTADLFVNQVMRTQTFQILVDCTDKTPYSEALQGSSNSTPKYDDGQVVYEGVLKELDDAEEAIKSTDIITMTDPILKSDLAQWKGYANALRLRMYLRFIDANINASEYTTKVKNLIAANEFFTGDVAWDVYSDQEGQWSPWFDTQFALANNHCPTYPLVEYYKAMNDPRISYVIVPRTSDNTYVGLYPGSKQENNFWGGSAPKNADVSTISYDKSHDAKICFFTQSELQFLIAEAQLRFNSNDAAAKTAYEAAVTEDFSFRGMADKVADFLAADGAWTGANADKLNLIYMQKWVALFMRDHVEAWSEQRRTDVPKISAQTAAQVKANPTAYTPGELLIPVRNLKGNGGLCLSFPYSSDSRRYNSSTPAARYITDRVFWDVK
;
A
#
# COMPACT_ATOMS: atom_id res chain seq x y z
N MET A 1 -19.43 51.24 57.16
CA MET A 1 -19.91 51.38 55.77
C MET A 1 -18.80 51.31 54.72
N LYS A 2 -17.56 51.81 54.95
CA LYS A 2 -16.47 51.74 53.94
C LYS A 2 -15.94 50.33 53.62
N LYS A 3 -16.06 49.36 54.50
CA LYS A 3 -15.59 47.96 54.26
C LYS A 3 -16.54 47.09 53.45
N ILE A 4 -17.84 47.41 53.46
CA ILE A 4 -18.88 46.70 52.69
C ILE A 4 -18.83 47.09 51.23
N PHE A 5 -18.49 48.35 50.92
CA PHE A 5 -18.32 48.81 49.52
C PHE A 5 -17.12 48.20 48.78
N LEU A 6 -16.05 47.89 49.53
CA LEU A 6 -14.85 47.27 48.90
C LEU A 6 -15.06 45.80 48.52
N ILE A 7 -15.90 45.09 49.27
CA ILE A 7 -16.22 43.69 48.95
C ILE A 7 -17.20 43.58 47.78
N ALA A 8 -18.15 44.52 47.66
CA ALA A 8 -19.08 44.55 46.51
C ALA A 8 -18.37 44.92 45.19
N THR A 9 -17.34 45.78 45.24
CA THR A 9 -16.55 46.16 44.05
C THR A 9 -15.58 45.08 43.61
N ALA A 10 -15.01 44.28 44.56
CA ALA A 10 -14.19 43.12 44.26
C ALA A 10 -15.01 41.95 43.66
N GLY A 11 -16.26 41.77 44.08
CA GLY A 11 -17.18 40.74 43.53
C GLY A 11 -17.63 41.04 42.10
N LEU A 12 -17.75 42.32 41.72
CA LEU A 12 -18.12 42.70 40.37
C LEU A 12 -16.96 42.68 39.32
N MET A 13 -15.72 42.66 39.79
CA MET A 13 -14.55 42.49 38.89
C MET A 13 -14.24 41.01 38.60
N LEU A 14 -14.82 40.08 39.34
CA LEU A 14 -14.65 38.65 39.07
C LEU A 14 -15.75 38.05 38.15
N ALA A 15 -16.80 38.85 37.83
CA ALA A 15 -17.86 38.41 36.96
C ALA A 15 -17.62 38.70 35.45
N ASN A 16 -16.53 39.35 35.10
CA ASN A 16 -16.13 39.67 33.71
C ASN A 16 -14.86 38.91 33.24
N CYS A 17 -14.57 37.78 33.84
CA CYS A 17 -13.68 36.83 33.15
C CYS A 17 -14.56 36.09 32.17
N ASP A 18 -14.53 36.56 30.94
CA ASP A 18 -14.99 35.84 29.77
C ASP A 18 -14.25 34.50 29.76
N MET A 19 -15.00 33.40 29.93
CA MET A 19 -14.36 32.07 29.93
C MET A 19 -13.97 31.58 28.53
N ASP A 20 -14.21 32.44 27.52
CA ASP A 20 -13.80 32.22 26.13
C ASP A 20 -12.29 32.51 25.87
N ILE A 21 -11.51 32.89 26.91
CA ILE A 21 -10.06 33.08 26.78
C ILE A 21 -9.30 31.80 26.37
N ASN A 22 -9.94 30.65 26.52
CA ASN A 22 -9.35 29.37 26.09
C ASN A 22 -9.72 28.98 24.65
N ASP A 23 -10.63 29.69 24.00
CA ASP A 23 -10.89 29.49 22.58
C ASP A 23 -9.86 30.27 21.77
N ASN A 24 -8.88 29.57 21.25
CA ASN A 24 -7.89 30.19 20.37
C ASN A 24 -8.55 30.52 19.02
N PRO A 25 -8.76 31.80 18.67
CA PRO A 25 -9.45 32.17 17.44
C PRO A 25 -8.68 31.79 16.17
N ASN A 26 -7.45 31.31 16.30
CA ASN A 26 -6.66 30.80 15.19
C ASN A 26 -6.81 29.28 15.00
N TYR A 27 -7.55 28.60 15.87
CA TYR A 27 -7.90 27.19 15.68
C TYR A 27 -9.40 27.06 15.45
N PRO A 28 -9.82 26.49 14.31
CA PRO A 28 -11.24 26.22 14.06
C PRO A 28 -11.82 25.34 15.16
N SER A 29 -12.98 25.68 15.68
CA SER A 29 -13.73 24.78 16.58
C SER A 29 -14.18 23.55 15.78
N GLY A 30 -14.43 22.41 16.46
CA GLY A 30 -14.90 21.20 15.77
C GLY A 30 -16.19 21.39 14.96
N SER A 31 -17.01 22.41 15.31
CA SER A 31 -18.19 22.82 14.55
C SER A 31 -17.89 23.55 13.24
N ASP A 32 -16.71 24.17 13.11
CA ASP A 32 -16.31 24.95 11.93
C ASP A 32 -15.66 24.07 10.85
N ILE A 33 -15.31 22.83 11.21
CA ILE A 33 -14.70 21.87 10.29
C ILE A 33 -15.81 21.18 9.48
N THR A 34 -15.94 21.59 8.22
CA THR A 34 -16.94 21.03 7.30
C THR A 34 -16.45 19.73 6.66
N PRO A 35 -17.35 18.87 6.14
CA PRO A 35 -16.97 17.70 5.33
C PRO A 35 -16.00 18.03 4.19
N SER A 36 -16.17 19.19 3.53
CA SER A 36 -15.30 19.66 2.46
C SER A 36 -13.85 19.96 2.87
N LEU A 37 -13.61 20.25 4.14
CA LEU A 37 -12.26 20.42 4.70
C LEU A 37 -11.72 19.12 5.27
N GLN A 38 -12.58 18.31 5.87
CA GLN A 38 -12.19 17.14 6.62
C GLN A 38 -11.91 15.93 5.72
N PHE A 39 -12.68 15.74 4.65
CA PHE A 39 -12.48 14.65 3.72
C PHE A 39 -11.09 14.66 3.04
N PRO A 40 -10.60 15.79 2.47
CA PRO A 40 -9.24 15.87 1.95
C PRO A 40 -8.16 15.61 3.03
N ALA A 41 -8.39 16.03 4.27
CA ALA A 41 -7.47 15.76 5.37
C ALA A 41 -7.38 14.26 5.69
N ALA A 42 -8.52 13.56 5.69
CA ALA A 42 -8.56 12.11 5.85
C ALA A 42 -7.79 11.39 4.73
N ILE A 43 -8.01 11.80 3.48
CA ILE A 43 -7.30 11.24 2.32
C ILE A 43 -5.78 11.47 2.44
N ASN A 44 -5.36 12.68 2.84
CA ASN A 44 -3.95 12.99 3.05
C ASN A 44 -3.33 12.11 4.15
N ALA A 45 -4.09 11.81 5.21
CA ALA A 45 -3.62 10.90 6.26
C ALA A 45 -3.43 9.47 5.74
N VAL A 46 -4.37 8.97 4.89
CA VAL A 46 -4.19 7.67 4.20
C VAL A 46 -2.96 7.71 3.30
N ALA A 47 -2.82 8.73 2.46
CA ALA A 47 -1.70 8.87 1.54
C ALA A 47 -0.35 8.93 2.26
N THR A 48 -0.28 9.69 3.36
CA THR A 48 0.93 9.77 4.18
C THR A 48 1.26 8.42 4.82
N ALA A 49 0.27 7.73 5.41
CA ALA A 49 0.48 6.42 6.02
C ALA A 49 0.94 5.37 5.00
N TYR A 50 0.38 5.43 3.80
CA TYR A 50 0.62 4.48 2.72
C TYR A 50 1.92 4.75 1.98
N GLY A 51 2.24 6.00 1.70
CA GLY A 51 3.36 6.43 0.86
C GLY A 51 4.70 6.66 1.58
N ASP A 52 4.76 6.48 2.90
CA ASP A 52 5.96 6.67 3.72
C ASP A 52 6.56 5.31 4.16
N ALA A 53 6.65 5.07 5.44
CA ALA A 53 7.30 3.88 6.01
C ALA A 53 6.68 2.58 5.48
N LEU A 54 5.35 2.51 5.38
CA LEU A 54 4.67 1.30 4.88
C LEU A 54 5.07 0.95 3.44
N PHE A 55 5.16 1.95 2.59
CA PHE A 55 5.64 1.78 1.21
C PHE A 55 7.08 1.28 1.16
N ASN A 56 7.95 1.87 1.99
CA ASN A 56 9.33 1.44 2.13
C ASN A 56 9.45 -0.01 2.58
N ASP A 57 8.79 -0.37 3.67
CA ASP A 57 8.92 -1.67 4.32
C ASP A 57 8.39 -2.79 3.40
N ALA A 58 7.24 -2.57 2.77
CA ALA A 58 6.69 -3.50 1.78
C ALA A 58 7.63 -3.73 0.59
N GLY A 59 8.36 -2.70 0.15
CA GLY A 59 9.36 -2.81 -0.91
C GLY A 59 10.54 -3.73 -0.55
N PHE A 60 10.96 -3.75 0.72
CA PHE A 60 11.92 -4.75 1.23
C PHE A 60 11.30 -6.15 1.24
N PHE A 61 10.05 -6.29 1.71
CA PHE A 61 9.41 -7.60 1.86
C PHE A 61 9.16 -8.29 0.53
N VAL A 62 8.88 -7.53 -0.52
CA VAL A 62 8.68 -8.04 -1.90
C VAL A 62 9.96 -8.03 -2.72
N GLN A 63 11.08 -7.69 -2.08
CA GLN A 63 12.44 -7.70 -2.66
C GLN A 63 12.62 -6.82 -3.90
N TYR A 64 12.03 -5.64 -3.90
CA TYR A 64 12.38 -4.63 -4.90
C TYR A 64 13.76 -4.04 -4.62
N PHE A 65 14.06 -3.82 -3.34
CA PHE A 65 15.34 -3.31 -2.91
C PHE A 65 15.80 -3.93 -1.59
N ASP A 66 17.06 -3.71 -1.29
CA ASP A 66 17.74 -4.10 -0.06
C ASP A 66 18.48 -2.89 0.51
N GLN A 67 18.97 -3.02 1.73
CA GLN A 67 19.82 -2.02 2.37
C GLN A 67 21.14 -1.89 1.62
N ARG A 68 21.46 -0.68 1.18
CA ARG A 68 22.73 -0.38 0.51
C ARG A 68 23.94 -0.75 1.35
N PRO A 69 25.04 -1.30 0.79
CA PRO A 69 26.14 -1.90 1.55
C PRO A 69 26.75 -1.06 2.66
N GLU A 70 27.04 0.21 2.41
CA GLU A 70 27.72 1.09 3.38
C GLU A 70 26.75 1.95 4.22
N ALA A 71 25.44 1.65 4.18
CA ALA A 71 24.41 2.26 5.01
C ALA A 71 23.80 1.25 5.97
N ASN A 72 23.15 1.70 7.06
CA ASN A 72 22.66 0.82 8.14
C ASN A 72 21.23 1.07 8.58
N GLN A 73 20.53 2.00 7.95
CA GLN A 73 19.20 2.46 8.40
C GLN A 73 18.16 1.36 8.38
N TYR A 74 18.21 0.48 7.38
CA TYR A 74 17.19 -0.55 7.12
C TYR A 74 17.70 -1.98 7.32
N ASN A 75 18.75 -2.19 8.12
CA ASN A 75 19.22 -3.54 8.41
C ASN A 75 18.14 -4.46 8.97
N THR A 76 17.32 -3.92 9.87
CA THR A 76 16.19 -4.65 10.48
C THR A 76 15.24 -5.22 9.42
N LEU A 77 14.96 -4.47 8.36
CA LEU A 77 14.11 -4.91 7.25
C LEU A 77 14.85 -5.92 6.35
N ALA A 78 16.07 -5.58 5.94
CA ALA A 78 16.88 -6.40 5.04
C ALA A 78 17.20 -7.79 5.61
N GLU A 79 17.42 -7.88 6.92
CA GLU A 79 17.78 -9.11 7.64
C GLU A 79 16.57 -9.78 8.31
N LEU A 80 15.37 -9.22 8.15
CA LEU A 80 14.14 -9.65 8.85
C LEU A 80 14.35 -9.78 10.36
N ASP A 81 15.09 -8.83 10.98
CA ASP A 81 15.29 -8.77 12.44
C ASP A 81 14.11 -8.06 13.12
N ILE A 82 12.92 -8.56 12.87
CA ILE A 82 11.64 -7.98 13.27
C ILE A 82 10.96 -8.97 14.20
N ASP A 83 10.94 -8.68 15.48
CA ASP A 83 10.17 -9.44 16.46
C ASP A 83 8.79 -8.78 16.72
N GLU A 84 7.96 -9.44 17.53
CA GLU A 84 6.61 -8.97 17.86
C GLU A 84 6.59 -7.65 18.63
N THR A 85 7.74 -7.16 19.07
CA THR A 85 7.87 -5.89 19.80
C THR A 85 8.46 -4.76 18.94
N THR A 86 8.98 -5.07 17.78
CA THR A 86 9.55 -4.10 16.85
C THR A 86 8.51 -3.09 16.40
N ASP A 87 8.85 -1.81 16.46
CA ASP A 87 7.91 -0.72 16.21
C ASP A 87 7.95 -0.26 14.74
N LEU A 88 7.50 -1.12 13.82
CA LEU A 88 7.43 -0.78 12.40
C LEU A 88 6.10 -0.13 12.00
N PHE A 89 4.99 -0.64 12.51
CA PHE A 89 3.66 -0.29 12.02
C PHE A 89 3.00 0.88 12.80
N ASN A 90 3.60 1.36 13.88
CA ASN A 90 2.97 2.30 14.80
C ASN A 90 2.58 3.64 14.15
N ARG A 91 3.49 4.23 13.36
CA ARG A 91 3.22 5.51 12.69
C ARG A 91 2.06 5.39 11.70
N SER A 92 2.06 4.37 10.85
CA SER A 92 0.98 4.12 9.89
C SER A 92 -0.33 3.81 10.60
N TYR A 93 -0.31 3.00 11.66
CA TYR A 93 -1.48 2.69 12.47
C TYR A 93 -2.12 3.96 13.06
N ARG A 94 -1.32 4.86 13.63
CA ARG A 94 -1.82 6.15 14.17
C ARG A 94 -2.44 7.03 13.09
N LEU A 95 -1.80 7.14 11.94
CA LEU A 95 -2.32 7.92 10.81
C LEU A 95 -3.63 7.32 10.27
N PHE A 96 -3.74 6.00 10.18
CA PHE A 96 -4.98 5.36 9.75
C PHE A 96 -6.11 5.56 10.75
N TYR A 97 -5.88 5.37 12.07
CA TYR A 97 -6.96 5.47 13.05
C TYR A 97 -7.24 6.90 13.49
N ALA A 98 -6.24 7.65 13.95
CA ALA A 98 -6.43 8.99 14.51
C ALA A 98 -6.50 10.08 13.45
N GLY A 99 -5.93 9.85 12.26
CA GLY A 99 -6.00 10.78 11.14
C GLY A 99 -7.15 10.44 10.19
N ALA A 100 -7.07 9.29 9.50
CA ALA A 100 -8.00 8.97 8.42
C ALA A 100 -9.37 8.51 8.91
N LEU A 101 -9.43 7.38 9.65
CA LEU A 101 -10.70 6.76 10.03
C LEU A 101 -11.53 7.64 10.97
N GLN A 102 -10.89 8.37 11.88
CA GLN A 102 -11.58 9.33 12.75
C GLN A 102 -12.21 10.46 11.93
N ASP A 103 -11.47 11.04 11.01
CA ASP A 103 -11.97 12.09 10.13
C ASP A 103 -13.09 11.59 9.21
N LEU A 104 -12.95 10.39 8.62
CA LEU A 104 -14.01 9.76 7.82
C LEU A 104 -15.28 9.50 8.65
N GLN A 105 -15.13 9.08 9.92
CA GLN A 105 -16.25 8.90 10.83
C GLN A 105 -16.97 10.22 11.10
N GLU A 106 -16.24 11.31 11.33
CA GLU A 106 -16.82 12.63 11.56
C GLU A 106 -17.47 13.21 10.30
N VAL A 107 -16.88 13.01 9.11
CA VAL A 107 -17.50 13.37 7.82
C VAL A 107 -18.87 12.70 7.70
N ALA A 108 -18.94 11.39 7.95
CA ALA A 108 -20.20 10.65 7.88
C ALA A 108 -21.28 11.15 8.86
N GLN A 109 -20.89 11.76 9.99
CA GLN A 109 -21.81 12.33 10.96
C GLN A 109 -22.29 13.75 10.60
N LYS A 110 -21.60 14.42 9.67
CA LYS A 110 -21.84 15.84 9.33
C LYS A 110 -22.55 16.04 7.97
N THR A 111 -22.83 15.00 7.23
CA THR A 111 -23.51 15.07 5.93
C THR A 111 -24.64 14.05 5.81
N ASP A 112 -25.75 14.48 5.19
CA ASP A 112 -26.85 13.60 4.77
C ASP A 112 -26.84 13.35 3.25
N ASN A 113 -25.84 13.87 2.54
CA ASN A 113 -25.67 13.68 1.11
C ASN A 113 -25.18 12.27 0.83
N THR A 114 -25.99 11.47 0.13
CA THR A 114 -25.68 10.05 -0.07
C THR A 114 -24.51 9.80 -1.03
N ALA A 115 -24.23 10.75 -1.95
CA ALA A 115 -23.04 10.64 -2.80
C ALA A 115 -21.76 10.91 -1.96
N ASP A 116 -21.78 11.88 -1.06
CA ASP A 116 -20.66 12.15 -0.14
C ASP A 116 -20.43 10.96 0.81
N LEU A 117 -21.50 10.37 1.37
CA LEU A 117 -21.42 9.19 2.22
C LEU A 117 -20.82 7.98 1.50
N PHE A 118 -21.21 7.75 0.24
CA PHE A 118 -20.64 6.68 -0.57
C PHE A 118 -19.13 6.87 -0.80
N VAL A 119 -18.71 8.04 -1.21
CA VAL A 119 -17.29 8.37 -1.45
C VAL A 119 -16.47 8.22 -0.17
N ASN A 120 -17.01 8.68 0.95
CA ASN A 120 -16.43 8.50 2.27
C ASN A 120 -16.27 7.01 2.64
N GLN A 121 -17.29 6.17 2.33
CA GLN A 121 -17.25 4.74 2.57
C GLN A 121 -16.22 4.02 1.68
N VAL A 122 -16.00 4.46 0.43
CA VAL A 122 -14.94 3.90 -0.43
C VAL A 122 -13.58 4.05 0.24
N MET A 123 -13.25 5.24 0.74
CA MET A 123 -11.98 5.49 1.43
C MET A 123 -11.85 4.74 2.75
N ARG A 124 -12.96 4.61 3.50
CA ARG A 124 -13.02 3.78 4.71
C ARG A 124 -12.74 2.31 4.38
N THR A 125 -13.35 1.79 3.31
CA THR A 125 -13.15 0.41 2.85
C THR A 125 -11.69 0.14 2.50
N GLN A 126 -11.05 1.03 1.73
CA GLN A 126 -9.63 0.90 1.42
C GLN A 126 -8.75 0.94 2.66
N THR A 127 -9.02 1.85 3.59
CA THR A 127 -8.21 1.98 4.81
C THR A 127 -8.26 0.70 5.65
N PHE A 128 -9.43 0.11 5.83
CA PHE A 128 -9.56 -1.17 6.54
C PHE A 128 -8.97 -2.35 5.76
N GLN A 129 -9.07 -2.36 4.42
CA GLN A 129 -8.37 -3.35 3.61
C GLN A 129 -6.87 -3.34 3.90
N ILE A 130 -6.22 -2.16 3.87
CA ILE A 130 -4.78 -2.01 4.14
C ILE A 130 -4.44 -2.51 5.56
N LEU A 131 -5.22 -2.13 6.57
CA LEU A 131 -5.00 -2.55 7.96
C LEU A 131 -5.03 -4.08 8.10
N VAL A 132 -6.02 -4.73 7.51
CA VAL A 132 -6.14 -6.21 7.52
C VAL A 132 -5.00 -6.85 6.75
N ASP A 133 -4.62 -6.32 5.60
CA ASP A 133 -3.52 -6.85 4.79
C ASP A 133 -2.16 -6.75 5.49
N CYS A 134 -2.02 -5.78 6.40
CA CYS A 134 -0.82 -5.62 7.21
C CYS A 134 -0.80 -6.50 8.45
N THR A 135 -1.92 -6.61 9.18
CA THR A 135 -1.94 -7.21 10.53
C THR A 135 -3.02 -8.26 10.77
N ASP A 136 -3.80 -8.64 9.74
CA ASP A 136 -4.96 -9.53 9.82
C ASP A 136 -6.07 -9.01 10.72
N LYS A 137 -5.84 -8.96 12.03
CA LYS A 137 -6.81 -8.47 13.00
C LYS A 137 -6.60 -6.99 13.28
N THR A 138 -7.71 -6.27 13.39
CA THR A 138 -7.68 -4.83 13.66
C THR A 138 -8.97 -4.39 14.37
N PRO A 139 -8.97 -3.33 15.19
CA PRO A 139 -10.21 -2.77 15.72
C PRO A 139 -11.13 -2.29 14.59
N TYR A 140 -12.34 -2.83 14.51
CA TYR A 140 -13.34 -2.46 13.50
C TYR A 140 -14.72 -2.19 14.10
N SER A 141 -15.39 -3.22 14.62
CA SER A 141 -16.79 -3.11 15.07
C SER A 141 -16.98 -2.23 16.31
N GLU A 142 -15.94 -2.08 17.13
CA GLU A 142 -15.94 -1.25 18.33
C GLU A 142 -15.00 -0.04 18.20
N ALA A 143 -14.41 0.18 17.02
CA ALA A 143 -13.48 1.29 16.79
C ALA A 143 -14.19 2.65 16.74
N LEU A 144 -13.40 3.73 16.89
CA LEU A 144 -13.82 5.12 16.67
C LEU A 144 -14.95 5.63 17.60
N GLN A 145 -15.07 5.05 18.78
CA GLN A 145 -16.06 5.46 19.79
C GLN A 145 -15.51 6.52 20.78
N GLY A 146 -14.32 7.03 20.52
CA GLY A 146 -13.68 8.03 21.38
C GLY A 146 -13.52 7.56 22.82
N SER A 147 -13.85 8.44 23.76
CA SER A 147 -13.73 8.14 25.21
C SER A 147 -14.74 7.10 25.72
N SER A 148 -15.79 6.77 24.96
CA SER A 148 -16.77 5.75 25.37
C SER A 148 -16.22 4.32 25.26
N ASN A 149 -15.24 4.08 24.39
CA ASN A 149 -14.50 2.84 24.29
C ASN A 149 -13.04 3.07 23.88
N SER A 150 -12.16 3.21 24.85
CA SER A 150 -10.72 3.43 24.63
C SER A 150 -9.92 2.13 24.40
N THR A 151 -10.55 0.97 24.55
CA THR A 151 -9.92 -0.35 24.40
C THR A 151 -10.74 -1.27 23.49
N PRO A 152 -11.01 -0.83 22.23
CA PRO A 152 -11.84 -1.59 21.31
C PRO A 152 -11.25 -2.98 21.05
N LYS A 153 -12.11 -3.98 20.90
CA LYS A 153 -11.67 -5.33 20.52
C LYS A 153 -11.08 -5.34 19.11
N TYR A 154 -10.24 -6.33 18.88
CA TYR A 154 -9.75 -6.67 17.55
C TYR A 154 -10.71 -7.67 16.90
N ASP A 155 -11.20 -7.33 15.72
CA ASP A 155 -12.00 -8.23 14.90
C ASP A 155 -11.09 -9.02 13.94
N ASP A 156 -11.50 -10.24 13.59
CA ASP A 156 -10.79 -11.07 12.62
C ASP A 156 -10.83 -10.42 11.23
N GLY A 157 -9.74 -10.55 10.46
CA GLY A 157 -9.62 -9.90 9.15
C GLY A 157 -10.75 -10.26 8.17
N GLN A 158 -11.22 -11.50 8.18
CA GLN A 158 -12.39 -11.91 7.39
C GLN A 158 -13.64 -11.12 7.78
N VAL A 159 -13.91 -10.94 9.07
CA VAL A 159 -15.07 -10.18 9.57
C VAL A 159 -14.98 -8.72 9.12
N VAL A 160 -13.78 -8.13 9.19
CA VAL A 160 -13.56 -6.75 8.73
C VAL A 160 -13.83 -6.63 7.23
N TYR A 161 -13.28 -7.53 6.42
CA TYR A 161 -13.47 -7.53 4.96
C TYR A 161 -14.94 -7.68 4.55
N GLU A 162 -15.65 -8.65 5.13
CA GLU A 162 -17.08 -8.84 4.89
C GLU A 162 -17.89 -7.61 5.33
N GLY A 163 -17.54 -7.02 6.47
CA GLY A 163 -18.20 -5.85 7.01
C GLY A 163 -18.06 -4.62 6.11
N VAL A 164 -16.83 -4.25 5.74
CA VAL A 164 -16.61 -3.06 4.89
C VAL A 164 -17.15 -3.22 3.48
N LEU A 165 -17.16 -4.45 2.93
CA LEU A 165 -17.79 -4.73 1.63
C LEU A 165 -19.30 -4.55 1.70
N LYS A 166 -19.93 -5.03 2.78
CA LYS A 166 -21.35 -4.81 3.01
C LYS A 166 -21.68 -3.33 3.19
N GLU A 167 -20.93 -2.61 4.01
CA GLU A 167 -21.09 -1.17 4.19
C GLU A 167 -20.93 -0.40 2.87
N LEU A 168 -20.01 -0.85 2.00
CA LEU A 168 -19.81 -0.27 0.68
C LEU A 168 -21.00 -0.52 -0.26
N ASP A 169 -21.55 -1.72 -0.23
CA ASP A 169 -22.74 -2.09 -1.03
C ASP A 169 -23.96 -1.28 -0.54
N ASP A 170 -24.20 -1.21 0.77
CA ASP A 170 -25.30 -0.45 1.39
C ASP A 170 -25.17 1.05 1.03
N ALA A 171 -23.97 1.63 1.08
CA ALA A 171 -23.74 3.02 0.75
C ALA A 171 -23.98 3.34 -0.75
N GLU A 172 -23.59 2.44 -1.63
CA GLU A 172 -23.82 2.60 -3.07
C GLU A 172 -25.31 2.50 -3.41
N GLU A 173 -26.04 1.53 -2.81
CA GLU A 173 -27.48 1.38 -3.00
C GLU A 173 -28.29 2.59 -2.49
N ALA A 174 -27.79 3.24 -1.46
CA ALA A 174 -28.41 4.43 -0.85
C ALA A 174 -28.29 5.70 -1.71
N ILE A 175 -27.48 5.72 -2.77
CA ILE A 175 -27.25 6.93 -3.58
C ILE A 175 -28.54 7.37 -4.24
N LYS A 176 -28.98 8.58 -3.94
CA LYS A 176 -30.13 9.21 -4.61
C LYS A 176 -29.72 9.78 -5.96
N SER A 177 -30.58 9.64 -6.95
CA SER A 177 -30.31 10.11 -8.33
C SER A 177 -30.09 11.64 -8.44
N THR A 178 -30.48 12.40 -7.44
CA THR A 178 -30.32 13.85 -7.36
C THR A 178 -29.03 14.29 -6.68
N ASP A 179 -28.38 13.37 -5.95
CA ASP A 179 -27.22 13.70 -5.15
C ASP A 179 -25.94 13.69 -6.00
N ILE A 180 -25.13 14.69 -5.80
CA ILE A 180 -23.81 14.85 -6.38
C ILE A 180 -22.78 14.98 -5.25
N ILE A 181 -21.53 14.71 -5.53
CA ILE A 181 -20.45 14.92 -4.55
C ILE A 181 -20.30 16.42 -4.30
N THR A 182 -20.43 16.82 -3.03
CA THR A 182 -20.32 18.22 -2.58
C THR A 182 -19.06 18.49 -1.78
N MET A 183 -18.40 17.46 -1.30
CA MET A 183 -17.10 17.55 -0.62
C MET A 183 -15.99 17.91 -1.61
N THR A 184 -14.94 18.56 -1.11
CA THR A 184 -13.72 18.76 -1.90
C THR A 184 -13.07 17.40 -2.16
N ASP A 185 -12.95 17.03 -3.43
CA ASP A 185 -12.37 15.77 -3.89
C ASP A 185 -11.13 16.00 -4.74
N PRO A 186 -9.94 15.85 -4.19
CA PRO A 186 -8.68 15.99 -4.93
C PRO A 186 -8.29 14.76 -5.75
N ILE A 187 -8.95 13.61 -5.55
CA ILE A 187 -8.57 12.34 -6.18
C ILE A 187 -9.25 12.17 -7.54
N LEU A 188 -10.59 12.15 -7.56
CA LEU A 188 -11.40 11.86 -8.75
C LEU A 188 -12.27 13.03 -9.19
N LYS A 189 -11.99 14.24 -8.66
CA LYS A 189 -12.58 15.53 -9.09
C LYS A 189 -14.11 15.53 -9.07
N SER A 190 -14.67 14.93 -8.03
CA SER A 190 -16.13 14.79 -7.82
C SER A 190 -16.88 14.04 -8.93
N ASP A 191 -16.18 13.18 -9.68
CA ASP A 191 -16.82 12.29 -10.66
C ASP A 191 -17.33 11.03 -9.97
N LEU A 192 -18.64 10.97 -9.73
CA LEU A 192 -19.29 9.85 -9.06
C LEU A 192 -19.14 8.52 -9.83
N ALA A 193 -19.06 8.57 -11.17
CA ALA A 193 -18.87 7.35 -11.96
C ALA A 193 -17.46 6.79 -11.78
N GLN A 194 -16.44 7.65 -11.68
CA GLN A 194 -15.08 7.23 -11.37
C GLN A 194 -14.98 6.65 -9.94
N TRP A 195 -15.68 7.21 -8.97
CA TRP A 195 -15.75 6.67 -7.61
C TRP A 195 -16.44 5.30 -7.54
N LYS A 196 -17.52 5.09 -8.30
CA LYS A 196 -18.15 3.77 -8.46
C LYS A 196 -17.20 2.78 -9.11
N GLY A 197 -16.49 3.21 -10.14
CA GLY A 197 -15.47 2.41 -10.80
C GLY A 197 -14.34 2.00 -9.86
N TYR A 198 -13.92 2.91 -8.97
CA TYR A 198 -12.92 2.62 -7.94
C TYR A 198 -13.45 1.64 -6.88
N ALA A 199 -14.69 1.81 -6.42
CA ALA A 199 -15.34 0.84 -5.53
C ALA A 199 -15.39 -0.56 -6.15
N ASN A 200 -15.71 -0.67 -7.45
CA ASN A 200 -15.71 -1.94 -8.17
C ASN A 200 -14.31 -2.57 -8.27
N ALA A 201 -13.27 -1.76 -8.43
CA ALA A 201 -11.90 -2.25 -8.43
C ALA A 201 -11.48 -2.78 -7.04
N LEU A 202 -11.84 -2.09 -5.95
CA LEU A 202 -11.63 -2.57 -4.58
C LEU A 202 -12.38 -3.90 -4.34
N ARG A 203 -13.65 -3.99 -4.77
CA ARG A 203 -14.41 -5.25 -4.72
C ARG A 203 -13.71 -6.36 -5.48
N LEU A 204 -13.23 -6.11 -6.70
CA LEU A 204 -12.53 -7.10 -7.51
C LEU A 204 -11.28 -7.61 -6.78
N ARG A 205 -10.44 -6.72 -6.26
CA ARG A 205 -9.24 -7.05 -5.46
C ARG A 205 -9.59 -7.93 -4.26
N MET A 206 -10.57 -7.54 -3.46
CA MET A 206 -10.97 -8.25 -2.25
C MET A 206 -11.66 -9.60 -2.57
N TYR A 207 -12.49 -9.67 -3.62
CA TYR A 207 -13.12 -10.92 -4.04
C TYR A 207 -12.11 -11.96 -4.51
N LEU A 208 -11.05 -11.55 -5.21
CA LEU A 208 -9.97 -12.45 -5.61
C LEU A 208 -9.26 -13.04 -4.38
N ARG A 209 -9.05 -12.25 -3.31
CA ARG A 209 -8.50 -12.75 -2.05
C ARG A 209 -9.40 -13.79 -1.38
N PHE A 210 -10.70 -13.55 -1.32
CA PHE A 210 -11.66 -14.55 -0.82
C PHE A 210 -11.67 -15.85 -1.65
N ILE A 211 -11.62 -15.73 -2.97
CA ILE A 211 -11.61 -16.90 -3.86
C ILE A 211 -10.34 -17.73 -3.63
N ASP A 212 -9.18 -17.08 -3.55
CA ASP A 212 -7.90 -17.76 -3.37
C ASP A 212 -7.75 -18.37 -1.96
N ALA A 213 -8.40 -17.78 -0.96
CA ALA A 213 -8.56 -18.35 0.38
C ALA A 213 -9.60 -19.48 0.46
N ASN A 214 -10.31 -19.78 -0.64
CA ASN A 214 -11.42 -20.72 -0.68
C ASN A 214 -12.58 -20.40 0.29
N ILE A 215 -12.80 -19.11 0.56
CA ILE A 215 -13.89 -18.60 1.39
C ILE A 215 -15.04 -18.20 0.48
N ASN A 216 -16.18 -18.89 0.56
CA ASN A 216 -17.35 -18.63 -0.30
C ASN A 216 -16.96 -18.46 -1.79
N ALA A 217 -15.98 -19.22 -2.28
CA ALA A 217 -15.32 -19.01 -3.56
C ALA A 217 -16.29 -19.02 -4.75
N SER A 218 -17.37 -19.82 -4.71
CA SER A 218 -18.38 -19.86 -5.76
C SER A 218 -19.18 -18.57 -5.85
N GLU A 219 -19.55 -17.99 -4.69
CA GLU A 219 -20.27 -16.71 -4.62
C GLU A 219 -19.41 -15.58 -5.16
N TYR A 220 -18.18 -15.46 -4.63
CA TYR A 220 -17.27 -14.40 -5.06
C TYR A 220 -16.85 -14.54 -6.53
N THR A 221 -16.72 -15.76 -7.05
CA THR A 221 -16.52 -15.99 -8.49
C THR A 221 -17.68 -15.42 -9.31
N THR A 222 -18.91 -15.60 -8.85
CA THR A 222 -20.08 -15.02 -9.51
C THR A 222 -20.07 -13.50 -9.47
N LYS A 223 -19.73 -12.92 -8.32
CA LYS A 223 -19.56 -11.45 -8.15
C LYS A 223 -18.48 -10.90 -9.08
N VAL A 224 -17.31 -11.56 -9.17
CA VAL A 224 -16.23 -11.18 -10.11
C VAL A 224 -16.74 -11.22 -11.55
N LYS A 225 -17.43 -12.28 -11.99
CA LYS A 225 -17.98 -12.35 -13.34
C LYS A 225 -18.95 -11.21 -13.65
N ASN A 226 -19.77 -10.83 -12.67
CA ASN A 226 -20.73 -9.72 -12.83
C ASN A 226 -19.99 -8.37 -12.96
N LEU A 227 -18.96 -8.10 -12.14
CA LEU A 227 -18.12 -6.89 -12.25
C LEU A 227 -17.45 -6.81 -13.62
N ILE A 228 -16.87 -7.91 -14.10
CA ILE A 228 -16.21 -7.95 -15.40
C ILE A 228 -17.21 -7.75 -16.54
N ALA A 229 -18.42 -8.29 -16.43
CA ALA A 229 -19.49 -8.12 -17.45
C ALA A 229 -20.03 -6.69 -17.48
N ALA A 230 -20.19 -6.04 -16.34
CA ALA A 230 -20.60 -4.63 -16.25
C ALA A 230 -19.53 -3.69 -16.81
N ASN A 231 -18.27 -4.02 -16.60
CA ASN A 231 -17.11 -3.21 -17.05
C ASN A 231 -17.17 -1.74 -16.62
N GLU A 232 -17.74 -1.49 -15.45
CA GLU A 232 -17.87 -0.15 -14.85
C GLU A 232 -16.71 0.08 -13.87
N PHE A 233 -15.53 0.36 -14.40
CA PHE A 233 -14.32 0.64 -13.66
C PHE A 233 -13.83 2.07 -13.87
N PHE A 234 -12.93 2.54 -13.00
CA PHE A 234 -12.29 3.84 -13.14
C PHE A 234 -11.29 3.85 -14.32
N THR A 235 -10.90 5.03 -14.74
CA THR A 235 -9.86 5.27 -15.76
C THR A 235 -8.77 6.19 -15.24
N GLY A 236 -7.54 5.91 -15.61
CA GLY A 236 -6.36 6.56 -15.04
C GLY A 236 -5.99 5.96 -13.68
N ASP A 237 -5.10 6.61 -12.93
CA ASP A 237 -4.74 6.19 -11.58
C ASP A 237 -5.65 6.85 -10.54
N VAL A 238 -6.02 6.12 -9.50
CA VAL A 238 -6.59 6.68 -8.28
C VAL A 238 -5.42 7.03 -7.37
N ALA A 239 -5.14 8.31 -7.21
CA ALA A 239 -3.94 8.77 -6.52
C ALA A 239 -4.15 10.09 -5.77
N TRP A 240 -3.41 10.26 -4.68
CA TRP A 240 -3.22 11.55 -4.04
C TRP A 240 -2.08 12.29 -4.74
N ASP A 241 -2.41 13.40 -5.40
CA ASP A 241 -1.55 14.12 -6.32
C ASP A 241 -1.62 15.64 -6.05
N VAL A 242 -1.28 16.02 -4.82
CA VAL A 242 -1.35 17.43 -4.36
C VAL A 242 -0.01 17.95 -3.86
N TYR A 243 1.05 17.18 -4.07
CA TYR A 243 2.38 17.56 -3.64
C TYR A 243 3.01 18.61 -4.57
N SER A 244 4.01 19.31 -4.07
CA SER A 244 4.75 20.32 -4.82
C SER A 244 6.23 20.31 -4.46
N ASP A 245 7.03 21.07 -5.21
CA ASP A 245 8.46 21.24 -4.95
C ASP A 245 8.78 22.22 -3.80
N GLN A 246 7.75 22.73 -3.10
CA GLN A 246 7.95 23.60 -1.93
C GLN A 246 8.28 22.78 -0.69
N GLU A 247 9.23 23.25 0.10
CA GLU A 247 9.57 22.64 1.39
C GLU A 247 8.32 22.51 2.29
N GLY A 248 8.11 21.31 2.84
CA GLY A 248 6.94 20.97 3.65
C GLY A 248 5.70 20.54 2.85
N GLN A 249 5.77 20.55 1.51
CA GLN A 249 4.72 20.05 0.62
C GLN A 249 5.17 18.89 -0.27
N TRP A 250 6.29 18.28 0.09
CA TRP A 250 6.84 17.15 -0.66
C TRP A 250 6.05 15.87 -0.46
N SER A 251 6.12 15.00 -1.46
CA SER A 251 5.64 13.64 -1.33
C SER A 251 6.33 12.93 -0.15
N PRO A 252 5.60 12.18 0.68
CA PRO A 252 6.17 11.44 1.82
C PRO A 252 7.32 10.53 1.41
N TRP A 253 7.20 9.87 0.27
CA TRP A 253 8.26 9.01 -0.26
C TRP A 253 9.52 9.81 -0.58
N PHE A 254 9.39 10.96 -1.24
CA PHE A 254 10.52 11.84 -1.52
C PHE A 254 11.17 12.35 -0.25
N ASP A 255 10.38 12.91 0.66
CA ASP A 255 10.87 13.51 1.90
C ASP A 255 11.66 12.51 2.76
N THR A 256 11.10 11.34 2.98
CA THR A 256 11.67 10.35 3.89
C THR A 256 12.80 9.54 3.26
N GLN A 257 12.66 9.12 2.01
CA GLN A 257 13.56 8.14 1.40
C GLN A 257 14.62 8.79 0.52
N PHE A 258 14.27 9.85 -0.17
CA PHE A 258 15.17 10.50 -1.11
C PHE A 258 15.95 11.66 -0.49
N ALA A 259 15.28 12.57 0.21
CA ALA A 259 15.91 13.75 0.78
C ALA A 259 16.88 13.41 1.91
N LEU A 260 16.59 12.37 2.71
CA LEU A 260 17.41 12.01 3.86
C LEU A 260 18.62 11.15 3.50
N ALA A 261 18.49 10.15 2.68
CA ALA A 261 19.60 9.32 2.22
C ALA A 261 19.19 8.31 1.15
N ASN A 262 20.00 8.14 0.14
CA ASN A 262 19.87 7.04 -0.81
C ASN A 262 20.41 5.74 -0.18
N ASN A 263 19.58 5.08 0.64
CA ASN A 263 19.95 3.89 1.39
C ASN A 263 19.57 2.58 0.71
N HIS A 264 18.96 2.65 -0.48
CA HIS A 264 18.48 1.47 -1.19
C HIS A 264 19.40 1.08 -2.35
N CYS A 265 19.48 -0.22 -2.59
CA CYS A 265 20.01 -0.80 -3.82
C CYS A 265 19.05 -1.88 -4.31
N PRO A 266 18.98 -2.14 -5.64
CA PRO A 266 18.09 -3.18 -6.14
C PRO A 266 18.56 -4.56 -5.68
N THR A 267 17.59 -5.47 -5.51
CA THR A 267 17.92 -6.87 -5.20
C THR A 267 18.38 -7.64 -6.44
N TYR A 268 19.09 -8.74 -6.20
CA TYR A 268 19.48 -9.69 -7.25
C TYR A 268 18.26 -10.26 -8.01
N PRO A 269 17.17 -10.72 -7.34
CA PRO A 269 15.96 -11.17 -8.01
C PRO A 269 15.39 -10.16 -9.01
N LEU A 270 15.24 -8.92 -8.62
CA LEU A 270 14.67 -7.86 -9.46
C LEU A 270 15.55 -7.60 -10.71
N VAL A 271 16.85 -7.42 -10.50
CA VAL A 271 17.79 -7.13 -11.58
C VAL A 271 17.85 -8.28 -12.60
N GLU A 272 17.93 -9.51 -12.11
CA GLU A 272 18.02 -10.68 -13.00
C GLU A 272 16.71 -10.91 -13.78
N TYR A 273 15.54 -10.59 -13.19
CA TYR A 273 14.29 -10.64 -13.94
C TYR A 273 14.26 -9.64 -15.09
N TYR A 274 14.58 -8.36 -14.83
CA TYR A 274 14.64 -7.36 -15.90
C TYR A 274 15.61 -7.74 -17.02
N LYS A 275 16.79 -8.28 -16.67
CA LYS A 275 17.76 -8.76 -17.66
C LYS A 275 17.24 -9.94 -18.48
N ALA A 276 16.64 -10.93 -17.82
CA ALA A 276 16.12 -12.12 -18.50
C ALA A 276 14.99 -11.80 -19.47
N MET A 277 14.19 -10.77 -19.14
CA MET A 277 13.08 -10.28 -19.97
C MET A 277 13.52 -9.23 -20.99
N ASN A 278 14.81 -8.92 -21.11
CA ASN A 278 15.30 -7.79 -21.92
C ASN A 278 14.45 -6.52 -21.71
N ASP A 279 13.98 -6.30 -20.50
CA ASP A 279 12.97 -5.30 -20.17
C ASP A 279 13.58 -3.90 -20.09
N PRO A 280 13.21 -2.98 -20.97
CA PRO A 280 13.81 -1.64 -21.02
C PRO A 280 13.47 -0.79 -19.79
N ARG A 281 12.42 -1.15 -19.02
CA ARG A 281 12.01 -0.44 -17.80
C ARG A 281 13.07 -0.47 -16.71
N ILE A 282 14.05 -1.39 -16.77
CA ILE A 282 15.20 -1.41 -15.87
C ILE A 282 15.91 -0.06 -15.80
N SER A 283 16.05 0.62 -16.93
CA SER A 283 16.74 1.93 -17.00
C SER A 283 15.96 3.08 -16.38
N TYR A 284 14.65 2.90 -16.15
CA TYR A 284 13.82 3.88 -15.44
C TYR A 284 13.97 3.73 -13.91
N VAL A 285 14.01 2.49 -13.43
CA VAL A 285 13.95 2.20 -11.99
C VAL A 285 15.32 1.96 -11.35
N ILE A 286 16.36 1.66 -12.12
CA ILE A 286 17.70 1.32 -11.64
C ILE A 286 18.77 2.14 -12.35
N VAL A 287 19.67 2.74 -11.58
CA VAL A 287 20.88 3.36 -12.11
C VAL A 287 22.00 2.30 -12.08
N PRO A 288 22.65 2.01 -13.22
CA PRO A 288 23.72 1.05 -13.25
C PRO A 288 24.90 1.49 -12.37
N ARG A 289 25.71 0.56 -11.89
CA ARG A 289 26.90 0.90 -11.11
C ARG A 289 27.92 1.67 -11.97
N THR A 290 28.63 2.58 -11.35
CA THR A 290 29.49 3.54 -12.07
C THR A 290 30.79 2.93 -12.60
N SER A 291 31.24 1.79 -12.06
CA SER A 291 32.53 1.19 -12.40
C SER A 291 32.59 0.65 -13.84
N ASP A 292 31.51 0.10 -14.34
CA ASP A 292 31.45 -0.55 -15.66
C ASP A 292 30.11 -0.38 -16.39
N ASN A 293 29.22 0.46 -15.86
CA ASN A 293 27.89 0.74 -16.41
C ASN A 293 26.99 -0.51 -16.53
N THR A 294 27.12 -1.47 -15.60
CA THR A 294 26.30 -2.68 -15.56
C THR A 294 25.24 -2.61 -14.44
N TYR A 295 24.12 -3.31 -14.62
CA TYR A 295 23.10 -3.49 -13.60
C TYR A 295 23.46 -4.66 -12.68
N VAL A 296 23.62 -4.39 -11.40
CA VAL A 296 23.99 -5.39 -10.37
C VAL A 296 23.12 -5.24 -9.15
N GLY A 297 22.37 -6.28 -8.82
CA GLY A 297 21.55 -6.37 -7.61
C GLY A 297 22.31 -6.99 -6.45
N LEU A 298 21.93 -6.63 -5.22
CA LEU A 298 22.43 -7.23 -4.00
C LEU A 298 21.62 -8.50 -3.67
N TYR A 299 22.29 -9.56 -3.22
CA TYR A 299 21.59 -10.71 -2.65
C TYR A 299 20.92 -10.29 -1.34
N PRO A 300 19.62 -10.54 -1.16
CA PRO A 300 18.88 -10.07 0.01
C PRO A 300 19.54 -10.45 1.34
N GLY A 301 19.67 -9.49 2.26
CA GLY A 301 20.27 -9.67 3.58
C GLY A 301 21.76 -10.02 3.61
N SER A 302 22.50 -9.81 2.50
CA SER A 302 23.90 -10.25 2.38
C SER A 302 24.94 -9.18 2.66
N LYS A 303 24.54 -7.93 2.82
CA LYS A 303 25.49 -6.81 2.82
C LYS A 303 26.59 -6.88 3.87
N GLN A 304 26.37 -7.53 5.00
CA GLN A 304 27.33 -7.65 6.10
C GLN A 304 27.93 -9.07 6.24
N GLU A 305 27.58 -9.99 5.32
CA GLU A 305 28.00 -11.38 5.42
C GLU A 305 29.33 -11.63 4.71
N ASN A 306 30.44 -11.31 5.38
CA ASN A 306 31.79 -11.50 4.84
C ASN A 306 32.04 -12.93 4.32
N ASN A 307 31.56 -13.95 5.02
CA ASN A 307 31.72 -15.34 4.61
C ASN A 307 30.97 -15.64 3.30
N PHE A 308 29.79 -15.10 3.12
CA PHE A 308 29.03 -15.20 1.88
C PHE A 308 29.80 -14.60 0.71
N TRP A 309 30.51 -13.48 0.94
CA TRP A 309 31.29 -12.75 -0.06
C TRP A 309 32.72 -13.26 -0.23
N GLY A 310 33.15 -14.26 0.52
CA GLY A 310 34.50 -14.80 0.43
C GLY A 310 35.56 -13.97 1.13
N GLY A 311 35.19 -13.21 2.17
CA GLY A 311 36.07 -12.48 3.03
C GLY A 311 35.92 -10.95 3.06
N SER A 312 35.23 -10.38 2.09
CA SER A 312 34.95 -8.93 2.04
C SER A 312 33.51 -8.68 1.61
N ALA A 313 32.73 -8.02 2.45
CA ALA A 313 31.39 -7.53 2.09
C ALA A 313 31.48 -6.50 0.96
N PRO A 314 30.41 -6.37 0.14
CA PRO A 314 30.37 -5.41 -0.97
C PRO A 314 30.39 -3.97 -0.46
N LYS A 315 30.82 -3.07 -1.34
CA LYS A 315 30.74 -1.61 -1.16
C LYS A 315 29.61 -1.04 -2.03
N ASN A 316 29.25 0.21 -1.79
CA ASN A 316 28.27 0.92 -2.61
C ASN A 316 28.62 0.93 -4.09
N ALA A 317 29.91 0.94 -4.44
CA ALA A 317 30.38 0.92 -5.84
C ALA A 317 30.20 -0.43 -6.54
N ASP A 318 29.97 -1.50 -5.79
CA ASP A 318 29.83 -2.86 -6.31
C ASP A 318 28.42 -3.19 -6.77
N VAL A 319 27.41 -2.37 -6.41
CA VAL A 319 26.00 -2.57 -6.72
C VAL A 319 25.40 -1.34 -7.39
N SER A 320 24.30 -1.56 -8.10
CA SER A 320 23.47 -0.50 -8.66
C SER A 320 22.71 0.26 -7.56
N THR A 321 22.10 1.38 -7.92
CA THR A 321 21.21 2.13 -7.02
C THR A 321 19.81 2.20 -7.60
N ILE A 322 18.80 2.40 -6.73
CA ILE A 322 17.46 2.69 -7.19
C ILE A 322 17.43 4.09 -7.81
N SER A 323 16.80 4.20 -8.98
CA SER A 323 16.49 5.50 -9.57
C SER A 323 15.19 5.98 -8.96
N TYR A 324 15.26 6.91 -8.04
CA TYR A 324 14.06 7.54 -7.49
C TYR A 324 13.48 8.52 -8.51
N ASP A 325 12.16 8.66 -8.51
CA ASP A 325 11.56 9.86 -9.06
C ASP A 325 12.07 11.04 -8.22
N LYS A 326 12.79 11.94 -8.90
CA LYS A 326 13.37 13.12 -8.25
C LYS A 326 12.35 14.26 -8.13
N SER A 327 11.13 14.01 -8.58
CA SER A 327 10.03 14.95 -8.42
C SER A 327 9.56 14.98 -6.96
N HIS A 328 9.55 16.12 -6.37
CA HIS A 328 9.00 16.36 -5.03
C HIS A 328 7.48 16.12 -4.99
N ASP A 329 6.86 16.19 -6.15
CA ASP A 329 5.42 16.05 -6.38
C ASP A 329 5.00 14.63 -6.80
N ALA A 330 5.84 13.62 -6.55
CA ALA A 330 5.51 12.23 -6.83
C ALA A 330 4.19 11.82 -6.13
N LYS A 331 3.21 11.41 -6.93
CA LYS A 331 1.89 11.00 -6.44
C LYS A 331 1.94 9.69 -5.65
N ILE A 332 1.05 9.55 -4.68
CA ILE A 332 0.82 8.29 -3.97
C ILE A 332 -0.38 7.59 -4.59
N CYS A 333 -0.15 6.46 -5.25
CA CYS A 333 -1.20 5.68 -5.89
C CYS A 333 -1.92 4.81 -4.84
N PHE A 334 -3.26 4.89 -4.81
CA PHE A 334 -4.12 3.97 -4.07
C PHE A 334 -4.54 2.77 -4.92
N PHE A 335 -4.64 3.00 -6.23
CA PHE A 335 -4.92 1.98 -7.21
C PHE A 335 -4.43 2.44 -8.59
N THR A 336 -3.59 1.65 -9.25
CA THR A 336 -3.10 2.01 -10.58
C THR A 336 -3.99 1.45 -11.68
N GLN A 337 -4.08 2.17 -12.80
CA GLN A 337 -4.77 1.66 -13.99
C GLN A 337 -4.15 0.34 -14.48
N SER A 338 -2.84 0.23 -14.40
CA SER A 338 -2.11 -0.98 -14.76
C SER A 338 -2.53 -2.17 -13.89
N GLU A 339 -2.61 -2.00 -12.56
CA GLU A 339 -3.07 -3.05 -11.65
C GLU A 339 -4.48 -3.52 -12.00
N LEU A 340 -5.42 -2.57 -12.19
CA LEU A 340 -6.78 -2.90 -12.56
C LEU A 340 -6.83 -3.78 -13.81
N GLN A 341 -6.08 -3.44 -14.83
CA GLN A 341 -6.06 -4.21 -16.07
C GLN A 341 -5.45 -5.61 -15.87
N PHE A 342 -4.44 -5.77 -15.00
CA PHE A 342 -3.93 -7.09 -14.64
C PHE A 342 -4.96 -7.93 -13.88
N LEU A 343 -5.73 -7.35 -12.96
CA LEU A 343 -6.82 -8.05 -12.25
C LEU A 343 -7.95 -8.46 -13.22
N ILE A 344 -8.28 -7.62 -14.20
CA ILE A 344 -9.24 -7.95 -15.26
C ILE A 344 -8.71 -9.09 -16.13
N ALA A 345 -7.43 -9.05 -16.53
CA ALA A 345 -6.79 -10.12 -17.31
C ALA A 345 -6.84 -11.46 -16.56
N GLU A 346 -6.50 -11.46 -15.28
CA GLU A 346 -6.61 -12.63 -14.41
C GLU A 346 -8.03 -13.16 -14.35
N ALA A 347 -9.01 -12.29 -14.09
CA ALA A 347 -10.43 -12.67 -13.97
C ALA A 347 -10.98 -13.26 -15.29
N GLN A 348 -10.64 -12.67 -16.43
CA GLN A 348 -11.03 -13.17 -17.75
C GLN A 348 -10.45 -14.56 -18.03
N LEU A 349 -9.18 -14.79 -17.67
CA LEU A 349 -8.51 -16.06 -17.89
C LEU A 349 -9.02 -17.15 -16.93
N ARG A 350 -9.14 -16.84 -15.63
CA ARG A 350 -9.49 -17.80 -14.59
C ARG A 350 -10.97 -18.19 -14.59
N PHE A 351 -11.86 -17.20 -14.75
CA PHE A 351 -13.28 -17.39 -14.48
C PHE A 351 -14.17 -17.34 -15.72
N ASN A 352 -13.79 -16.60 -16.74
CA ASN A 352 -14.56 -16.49 -17.98
C ASN A 352 -14.04 -17.38 -19.10
N SER A 353 -12.87 -18.00 -18.94
CA SER A 353 -12.19 -18.79 -19.99
C SER A 353 -12.06 -18.02 -21.31
N ASN A 354 -11.88 -16.69 -21.22
CA ASN A 354 -11.83 -15.79 -22.37
C ASN A 354 -10.38 -15.31 -22.59
N ASP A 355 -9.61 -16.15 -23.29
CA ASP A 355 -8.20 -15.89 -23.56
C ASP A 355 -7.96 -14.58 -24.36
N ALA A 356 -8.85 -14.25 -25.29
CA ALA A 356 -8.71 -13.04 -26.10
C ALA A 356 -8.92 -11.76 -25.25
N ALA A 357 -9.92 -11.75 -24.38
CA ALA A 357 -10.17 -10.62 -23.48
C ALA A 357 -9.06 -10.51 -22.40
N ALA A 358 -8.58 -11.65 -21.90
CA ALA A 358 -7.46 -11.69 -20.97
C ALA A 358 -6.19 -11.10 -21.61
N LYS A 359 -5.88 -11.47 -22.85
CA LYS A 359 -4.77 -10.89 -23.61
C LYS A 359 -4.92 -9.38 -23.75
N THR A 360 -6.08 -8.91 -24.18
CA THR A 360 -6.34 -7.47 -24.37
C THR A 360 -6.10 -6.69 -23.09
N ALA A 361 -6.60 -7.17 -21.95
CA ALA A 361 -6.41 -6.52 -20.65
C ALA A 361 -4.93 -6.57 -20.19
N TYR A 362 -4.25 -7.70 -20.38
CA TYR A 362 -2.82 -7.82 -20.09
C TYR A 362 -1.97 -6.83 -20.90
N GLU A 363 -2.19 -6.76 -22.22
CA GLU A 363 -1.47 -5.82 -23.08
C GLU A 363 -1.78 -4.36 -22.72
N ALA A 364 -3.01 -4.06 -22.32
CA ALA A 364 -3.38 -2.74 -21.84
C ALA A 364 -2.65 -2.39 -20.52
N ALA A 365 -2.54 -3.34 -19.58
CA ALA A 365 -1.82 -3.15 -18.32
C ALA A 365 -0.33 -2.86 -18.54
N VAL A 366 0.32 -3.63 -19.40
CA VAL A 366 1.74 -3.43 -19.74
C VAL A 366 1.93 -2.11 -20.47
N THR A 367 1.06 -1.77 -21.42
CA THR A 367 1.12 -0.52 -22.18
C THR A 367 0.99 0.70 -21.27
N GLU A 368 0.11 0.63 -20.27
CA GLU A 368 -0.06 1.70 -19.29
C GLU A 368 1.21 1.91 -18.47
N ASP A 369 1.83 0.83 -17.94
CA ASP A 369 3.06 0.94 -17.15
C ASP A 369 4.25 1.46 -17.99
N PHE A 370 4.39 1.02 -19.24
CA PHE A 370 5.37 1.58 -20.16
C PHE A 370 5.14 3.07 -20.43
N SER A 371 3.89 3.47 -20.59
CA SER A 371 3.50 4.87 -20.81
C SER A 371 3.79 5.72 -19.58
N PHE A 372 3.44 5.24 -18.40
CA PHE A 372 3.78 5.88 -17.12
C PHE A 372 5.28 6.14 -16.98
N ARG A 373 6.12 5.21 -17.43
CA ARG A 373 7.59 5.32 -17.39
C ARG A 373 8.18 6.10 -18.59
N GLY A 374 7.36 6.69 -19.44
CA GLY A 374 7.82 7.44 -20.62
C GLY A 374 8.45 6.57 -21.70
N MET A 375 8.05 5.30 -21.79
CA MET A 375 8.62 4.29 -22.70
C MET A 375 7.56 3.68 -23.63
N ALA A 376 6.50 4.42 -23.94
CA ALA A 376 5.41 3.95 -24.79
C ALA A 376 5.88 3.49 -26.19
N ASP A 377 6.98 4.06 -26.68
CA ASP A 377 7.62 3.67 -27.95
C ASP A 377 8.24 2.26 -27.96
N LYS A 378 8.50 1.67 -26.79
CA LYS A 378 9.16 0.36 -26.63
C LYS A 378 8.20 -0.79 -26.34
N VAL A 379 6.95 -0.49 -26.02
CA VAL A 379 5.99 -1.50 -25.55
C VAL A 379 5.65 -2.53 -26.62
N ALA A 380 5.54 -2.11 -27.89
CA ALA A 380 5.18 -3.01 -28.98
C ALA A 380 6.25 -4.10 -29.18
N ASP A 381 7.52 -3.72 -29.14
CA ASP A 381 8.65 -4.66 -29.28
C ASP A 381 8.69 -5.62 -28.09
N PHE A 382 8.49 -5.13 -26.87
CA PHE A 382 8.45 -5.96 -25.67
C PHE A 382 7.31 -6.98 -25.71
N LEU A 383 6.09 -6.56 -26.08
CA LEU A 383 4.92 -7.45 -26.19
C LEU A 383 5.02 -8.45 -27.36
N ALA A 384 5.82 -8.15 -28.37
CA ALA A 384 6.11 -9.07 -29.47
C ALA A 384 7.21 -10.12 -29.14
N ALA A 385 7.99 -9.89 -28.08
CA ALA A 385 9.12 -10.72 -27.67
C ALA A 385 8.92 -11.29 -26.27
N ASP A 386 9.65 -10.79 -25.29
CA ASP A 386 9.72 -11.36 -23.94
C ASP A 386 8.44 -11.19 -23.10
N GLY A 387 7.62 -10.16 -23.38
CA GLY A 387 6.30 -9.94 -22.80
C GLY A 387 5.15 -10.59 -23.56
N ALA A 388 5.43 -11.47 -24.54
CA ALA A 388 4.42 -12.04 -25.42
C ALA A 388 3.40 -12.94 -24.69
N TRP A 389 2.12 -12.81 -25.04
CA TRP A 389 1.03 -13.64 -24.54
C TRP A 389 1.04 -15.04 -25.15
N THR A 390 1.84 -15.94 -24.60
CA THR A 390 2.09 -17.28 -25.12
C THR A 390 2.02 -18.33 -24.01
N GLY A 391 2.01 -19.62 -24.38
CA GLY A 391 2.02 -20.73 -23.45
C GLY A 391 0.64 -21.17 -22.97
N ALA A 392 0.62 -22.07 -21.99
CA ALA A 392 -0.60 -22.55 -21.35
C ALA A 392 -1.18 -21.49 -20.38
N ASN A 393 -2.41 -21.71 -19.88
CA ASN A 393 -3.03 -20.75 -18.94
C ASN A 393 -2.19 -20.52 -17.67
N ALA A 394 -1.49 -21.53 -17.19
CA ALA A 394 -0.58 -21.36 -16.04
C ALA A 394 0.58 -20.41 -16.34
N ASP A 395 1.17 -20.51 -17.54
CA ASP A 395 2.24 -19.62 -17.97
C ASP A 395 1.75 -18.18 -18.13
N LYS A 396 0.54 -18.02 -18.69
CA LYS A 396 -0.11 -16.71 -18.84
C LYS A 396 -0.47 -16.08 -17.49
N LEU A 397 -0.95 -16.86 -16.53
CA LEU A 397 -1.19 -16.37 -15.17
C LEU A 397 0.11 -15.93 -14.51
N ASN A 398 1.17 -16.73 -14.63
CA ASN A 398 2.48 -16.35 -14.12
C ASN A 398 2.99 -15.05 -14.80
N LEU A 399 2.79 -14.90 -16.10
CA LEU A 399 3.14 -13.69 -16.84
C LEU A 399 2.36 -12.46 -16.32
N ILE A 400 1.04 -12.58 -16.10
CA ILE A 400 0.22 -11.53 -15.50
C ILE A 400 0.80 -11.10 -14.13
N TYR A 401 1.06 -12.06 -13.25
CA TYR A 401 1.51 -11.78 -11.88
C TYR A 401 2.93 -11.18 -11.84
N MET A 402 3.85 -11.70 -12.66
CA MET A 402 5.20 -11.16 -12.76
C MET A 402 5.22 -9.76 -13.36
N GLN A 403 4.42 -9.50 -14.41
CA GLN A 403 4.32 -8.16 -14.99
C GLN A 403 3.61 -7.17 -14.07
N LYS A 404 2.64 -7.62 -13.26
CA LYS A 404 2.05 -6.81 -12.20
C LYS A 404 3.07 -6.47 -11.12
N TRP A 405 3.90 -7.43 -10.69
CA TRP A 405 5.00 -7.16 -9.74
C TRP A 405 5.95 -6.09 -10.28
N VAL A 406 6.34 -6.16 -11.55
CA VAL A 406 7.17 -5.12 -12.20
C VAL A 406 6.47 -3.76 -12.23
N ALA A 407 5.19 -3.73 -12.62
CA ALA A 407 4.43 -2.49 -12.76
C ALA A 407 4.17 -1.78 -11.44
N LEU A 408 4.01 -2.53 -10.34
CA LEU A 408 3.80 -1.96 -9.00
C LEU A 408 5.09 -1.42 -8.37
N PHE A 409 6.26 -1.77 -8.89
CA PHE A 409 7.51 -1.20 -8.40
C PHE A 409 7.56 0.32 -8.58
N MET A 410 7.82 1.04 -7.51
CA MET A 410 7.79 2.52 -7.40
C MET A 410 6.39 3.15 -7.61
N ARG A 411 5.33 2.34 -7.58
CA ARG A 411 3.93 2.82 -7.67
C ARG A 411 3.07 2.37 -6.50
N ASP A 412 3.11 1.07 -6.14
CA ASP A 412 2.35 0.51 -5.02
C ASP A 412 3.03 -0.74 -4.46
N HIS A 413 3.97 -0.55 -3.53
CA HIS A 413 4.70 -1.67 -2.92
C HIS A 413 3.85 -2.49 -1.97
N VAL A 414 2.87 -1.88 -1.31
CA VAL A 414 1.99 -2.55 -0.34
C VAL A 414 1.10 -3.56 -1.06
N GLU A 415 0.53 -3.16 -2.20
CA GLU A 415 -0.24 -4.08 -3.02
C GLU A 415 0.65 -5.14 -3.69
N ALA A 416 1.85 -4.79 -4.13
CA ALA A 416 2.80 -5.76 -4.66
C ALA A 416 3.14 -6.86 -3.63
N TRP A 417 3.34 -6.48 -2.36
CA TRP A 417 3.56 -7.42 -1.27
C TRP A 417 2.31 -8.26 -0.96
N SER A 418 1.13 -7.67 -1.00
CA SER A 418 -0.14 -8.39 -0.82
C SER A 418 -0.38 -9.39 -1.96
N GLU A 419 -0.13 -9.00 -3.19
CA GLU A 419 -0.28 -9.86 -4.36
C GLU A 419 0.74 -11.00 -4.41
N GLN A 420 1.97 -10.76 -3.98
CA GLN A 420 2.97 -11.82 -3.84
C GLN A 420 2.49 -12.88 -2.84
N ARG A 421 1.94 -12.49 -1.69
CA ARG A 421 1.39 -13.41 -0.69
C ARG A 421 0.15 -14.15 -1.20
N ARG A 422 -0.73 -13.47 -1.95
CA ARG A 422 -1.95 -14.08 -2.52
C ARG A 422 -1.64 -15.13 -3.59
N THR A 423 -0.68 -14.82 -4.48
CA THR A 423 -0.44 -15.61 -5.69
C THR A 423 0.75 -16.55 -5.60
N ASP A 424 1.63 -16.41 -4.60
CA ASP A 424 2.99 -16.96 -4.54
C ASP A 424 3.85 -16.59 -5.77
N VAL A 425 3.59 -15.42 -6.37
CA VAL A 425 4.37 -14.92 -7.52
C VAL A 425 4.80 -13.48 -7.25
N PRO A 426 6.10 -13.20 -7.31
CA PRO A 426 7.22 -14.10 -7.59
C PRO A 426 7.35 -15.24 -6.56
N LYS A 427 7.71 -16.44 -7.05
CA LYS A 427 7.94 -17.60 -6.20
C LYS A 427 9.18 -17.41 -5.33
N ILE A 428 9.20 -18.04 -4.17
CA ILE A 428 10.43 -18.19 -3.40
C ILE A 428 11.26 -19.30 -4.06
N SER A 429 12.53 -19.01 -4.35
CA SER A 429 13.45 -19.96 -4.97
C SER A 429 13.69 -21.15 -4.04
N ALA A 430 13.72 -22.35 -4.61
CA ALA A 430 14.17 -23.54 -3.92
C ALA A 430 15.69 -23.53 -3.62
N GLN A 431 16.44 -22.62 -4.24
CA GLN A 431 17.86 -22.45 -4.05
C GLN A 431 18.16 -21.34 -3.04
N THR A 432 19.13 -21.58 -2.18
CA THR A 432 19.65 -20.52 -1.31
C THR A 432 20.47 -19.50 -2.10
N ALA A 433 20.58 -18.28 -1.61
CA ALA A 433 21.41 -17.25 -2.20
C ALA A 433 22.87 -17.70 -2.42
N ALA A 434 23.41 -18.54 -1.55
CA ALA A 434 24.75 -19.10 -1.68
C ALA A 434 24.86 -20.09 -2.86
N GLN A 435 23.84 -20.92 -3.08
CA GLN A 435 23.79 -21.82 -4.23
C GLN A 435 23.65 -21.05 -5.54
N VAL A 436 22.77 -20.04 -5.56
CA VAL A 436 22.62 -19.16 -6.73
C VAL A 436 23.92 -18.42 -7.06
N LYS A 437 24.61 -17.87 -6.04
CA LYS A 437 25.89 -17.21 -6.22
C LYS A 437 26.98 -18.18 -6.79
N ALA A 438 26.99 -19.43 -6.33
CA ALA A 438 27.94 -20.43 -6.80
C ALA A 438 27.62 -20.95 -8.22
N ASN A 439 26.34 -21.00 -8.60
CA ASN A 439 25.87 -21.43 -9.92
C ASN A 439 24.66 -20.59 -10.39
N PRO A 440 24.89 -19.37 -10.90
CA PRO A 440 23.81 -18.48 -11.35
C PRO A 440 22.95 -19.07 -12.48
N THR A 441 23.48 -19.99 -13.28
CA THR A 441 22.74 -20.59 -14.41
C THR A 441 21.63 -21.55 -14.00
N ALA A 442 21.63 -21.98 -12.74
CA ALA A 442 20.58 -22.83 -12.18
C ALA A 442 19.45 -22.02 -11.51
N TYR A 443 19.57 -20.71 -11.44
CA TYR A 443 18.56 -19.82 -10.87
C TYR A 443 17.52 -19.42 -11.91
N THR A 444 16.25 -19.43 -11.52
CA THR A 444 15.17 -18.88 -12.34
C THR A 444 15.04 -17.38 -12.06
N PRO A 445 15.35 -16.52 -13.05
CA PRO A 445 15.30 -15.08 -12.85
C PRO A 445 13.93 -14.58 -12.37
N GLY A 446 13.95 -13.76 -11.31
CA GLY A 446 12.75 -13.21 -10.68
C GLY A 446 12.21 -14.03 -9.51
N GLU A 447 12.67 -15.26 -9.26
CA GLU A 447 12.35 -15.95 -8.01
C GLU A 447 12.95 -15.20 -6.82
N LEU A 448 12.16 -14.99 -5.75
CA LEU A 448 12.62 -14.34 -4.53
C LEU A 448 13.59 -15.25 -3.77
N LEU A 449 14.57 -14.66 -3.12
CA LEU A 449 15.55 -15.40 -2.34
C LEU A 449 15.30 -15.20 -0.84
N ILE A 450 15.40 -16.28 -0.06
CA ILE A 450 15.45 -16.13 1.39
C ILE A 450 16.68 -15.28 1.74
N PRO A 451 16.53 -14.20 2.53
CA PRO A 451 17.66 -13.35 2.91
C PRO A 451 18.81 -14.16 3.52
N VAL A 452 20.04 -13.81 3.15
CA VAL A 452 21.26 -14.50 3.66
C VAL A 452 21.30 -14.43 5.18
N ARG A 453 21.05 -13.25 5.74
CA ARG A 453 20.67 -13.10 7.15
C ARG A 453 19.15 -13.04 7.24
N ASN A 454 18.58 -14.03 7.88
CA ASN A 454 17.14 -14.15 8.12
C ASN A 454 16.94 -14.42 9.60
N LEU A 455 16.87 -13.36 10.41
CA LEU A 455 16.98 -13.49 11.87
C LEU A 455 15.68 -13.90 12.54
N LYS A 456 14.53 -13.42 12.03
CA LYS A 456 13.20 -13.70 12.59
C LYS A 456 12.21 -14.26 11.55
N GLY A 457 12.58 -14.29 10.28
CA GLY A 457 11.74 -14.80 9.20
C GLY A 457 11.62 -16.34 9.19
N ASN A 458 12.32 -17.04 10.08
CA ASN A 458 12.24 -18.50 10.23
C ASN A 458 12.44 -19.28 8.90
N GLY A 459 13.33 -18.79 8.05
CA GLY A 459 13.58 -19.35 6.73
C GLY A 459 12.52 -19.00 5.67
N GLY A 460 11.65 -18.05 5.95
CA GLY A 460 10.65 -17.50 5.03
C GLY A 460 10.84 -16.00 4.77
N LEU A 461 9.83 -15.38 4.17
CA LEU A 461 9.72 -13.95 3.98
C LEU A 461 8.80 -13.32 5.04
N CYS A 462 8.70 -11.99 5.04
CA CYS A 462 7.76 -11.27 5.89
C CYS A 462 6.33 -11.40 5.33
N LEU A 463 5.41 -11.90 6.16
CA LEU A 463 4.00 -12.13 5.81
C LEU A 463 3.04 -11.20 6.55
N SER A 464 3.48 -10.50 7.60
CA SER A 464 2.67 -9.52 8.31
C SER A 464 3.51 -8.56 9.14
N PHE A 465 2.92 -7.42 9.50
CA PHE A 465 3.52 -6.51 10.48
C PHE A 465 3.17 -6.95 11.92
N PRO A 466 4.06 -6.69 12.89
CA PRO A 466 3.70 -6.73 14.30
C PRO A 466 2.59 -5.70 14.60
N TYR A 467 1.79 -5.95 15.64
CA TYR A 467 0.83 -4.94 16.10
C TYR A 467 1.53 -3.66 16.57
N SER A 468 0.88 -2.52 16.32
CA SER A 468 1.35 -1.20 16.75
C SER A 468 1.76 -1.18 18.23
N SER A 469 2.88 -0.54 18.55
CA SER A 469 3.37 -0.40 19.92
C SER A 469 2.41 0.39 20.80
N ASP A 470 1.74 1.41 20.26
CA ASP A 470 0.71 2.16 20.98
C ASP A 470 -0.48 1.28 21.30
N SER A 471 -0.94 0.47 20.35
CA SER A 471 -2.05 -0.43 20.60
C SER A 471 -1.71 -1.47 21.67
N ARG A 472 -0.54 -2.08 21.60
CA ARG A 472 -0.08 -3.03 22.66
C ARG A 472 0.05 -2.40 24.02
N ARG A 473 0.37 -1.10 24.07
CA ARG A 473 0.56 -0.37 25.33
C ARG A 473 -0.74 0.14 25.93
N TYR A 474 -1.66 0.61 25.12
CA TYR A 474 -2.83 1.35 25.58
C TYR A 474 -4.16 0.63 25.38
N ASN A 475 -4.23 -0.37 24.52
CA ASN A 475 -5.41 -1.18 24.29
C ASN A 475 -5.21 -2.59 24.84
N SER A 476 -5.84 -2.89 25.99
CA SER A 476 -5.78 -4.20 26.62
C SER A 476 -6.43 -5.33 25.81
N SER A 477 -7.19 -5.00 24.78
CA SER A 477 -7.79 -5.97 23.84
C SER A 477 -6.88 -6.33 22.68
N THR A 478 -5.69 -5.71 22.56
CA THR A 478 -4.72 -6.07 21.54
C THR A 478 -4.25 -7.52 21.76
N PRO A 479 -4.25 -8.38 20.72
CA PRO A 479 -3.74 -9.73 20.86
C PRO A 479 -2.28 -9.75 21.32
N ALA A 480 -1.90 -10.81 22.05
CA ALA A 480 -0.62 -10.87 22.76
C ALA A 480 0.61 -10.67 21.86
N ALA A 481 0.61 -11.26 20.69
CA ALA A 481 1.70 -11.14 19.71
C ALA A 481 1.19 -11.32 18.28
N ARG A 482 1.94 -10.76 17.32
CA ARG A 482 1.89 -11.09 15.91
C ARG A 482 3.30 -11.09 15.36
N TYR A 483 3.66 -12.19 14.74
CA TYR A 483 4.99 -12.41 14.18
C TYR A 483 4.99 -12.11 12.68
N ILE A 484 6.12 -11.75 12.12
CA ILE A 484 6.25 -11.53 10.68
C ILE A 484 6.01 -12.79 9.84
N THR A 485 5.98 -13.95 10.46
CA THR A 485 5.67 -15.25 9.84
C THR A 485 4.20 -15.63 9.93
N ASP A 486 3.37 -14.83 10.60
CA ASP A 486 1.96 -15.10 10.72
C ASP A 486 1.23 -14.65 9.45
N ARG A 487 0.41 -15.53 8.91
CA ARG A 487 -0.37 -15.25 7.71
C ARG A 487 -1.59 -14.40 8.03
N VAL A 488 -2.03 -13.60 7.09
CA VAL A 488 -3.36 -12.98 7.12
C VAL A 488 -4.41 -13.99 6.63
N PHE A 489 -5.69 -13.77 6.92
CA PHE A 489 -6.76 -14.76 6.70
C PHE A 489 -6.87 -15.26 5.24
N TRP A 490 -6.51 -14.44 4.28
CA TRP A 490 -6.58 -14.78 2.86
C TRP A 490 -5.26 -15.36 2.30
N ASP A 491 -4.17 -15.33 3.03
CA ASP A 491 -2.89 -15.93 2.66
C ASP A 491 -2.84 -17.37 3.20
N VAL A 492 -3.27 -18.33 2.40
CA VAL A 492 -3.45 -19.75 2.80
C VAL A 492 -2.47 -20.72 2.17
N LYS A 493 -1.52 -20.23 1.37
CA LYS A 493 -0.57 -21.04 0.60
C LYS A 493 0.77 -21.22 1.28
#